data_b81f2c3919ed59884475f76637f80fab
#
_entry.id   b81f2c3919ed59884475f76637f80fab
#
_cell.length_a   1.000
_cell.length_b   1.000
_cell.length_c   1.000
_cell.angle_alpha   90.00
_cell.angle_beta   90.00
_cell.angle_gamma   90.00
#
_symmetry.space_group_name_H-M   'P 1'
#
loop_
_entity.id
_entity.type
_entity.pdbx_description
1 polymer ?
#
loop_
_entity_poly.entity_id
_entity_poly.type
_entity_poly.pdbx_seq_one_letter_code
_entity_poly.pdbx_strand_id
1 'polypeptide(L)'
;RDPLCLIQISSGNSDAHIIQLDRSNYHAPNLVKILANNDIVKIFHYGRADIAHIKYYLKTETNNIQDTKIASKLARSYSDSHSLKTLIKEFINIDVSKQFQSSDFGGELSPSQLKYCANDVVYLHKIHEELSKILIREKRLDLYNECLKFLKTRVDLDLALFKDDIWSH
;
A
#
# COMPACT_ATOMS: atom_id res chain seq x y z
N ARG A 1 -1.39 -17.47 7.52
CA ARG A 1 -1.32 -16.31 6.59
C ARG A 1 -1.61 -16.78 5.19
N ASP A 2 -2.46 -16.02 4.48
CA ASP A 2 -2.73 -16.32 3.08
C ASP A 2 -1.46 -16.15 2.24
N PRO A 3 -1.24 -17.02 1.23
CA PRO A 3 -0.07 -16.90 0.36
C PRO A 3 -0.05 -15.58 -0.41
N LEU A 4 1.12 -14.97 -0.56
CA LEU A 4 1.30 -13.83 -1.44
C LEU A 4 1.23 -14.30 -2.90
N CYS A 5 0.17 -13.91 -3.62
CA CYS A 5 -0.10 -14.40 -4.98
C CYS A 5 0.42 -13.44 -6.05
N LEU A 6 0.19 -12.14 -5.84
CA LEU A 6 0.58 -11.11 -6.82
C LEU A 6 0.94 -9.80 -6.12
N ILE A 7 1.70 -8.97 -6.83
CA ILE A 7 2.03 -7.60 -6.45
C ILE A 7 1.75 -6.70 -7.64
N GLN A 8 1.04 -5.59 -7.38
CA GLN A 8 0.84 -4.53 -8.37
C GLN A 8 1.79 -3.37 -8.09
N ILE A 9 2.39 -2.83 -9.14
CA ILE A 9 3.21 -1.61 -9.06
C ILE A 9 2.94 -0.69 -10.23
N SER A 10 3.03 0.62 -9.97
CA SER A 10 2.95 1.67 -10.99
C SER A 10 4.05 2.70 -10.73
N SER A 11 4.65 3.21 -11.80
CA SER A 11 5.62 4.30 -11.73
C SER A 11 4.98 5.70 -11.77
N GLY A 12 3.64 5.78 -11.75
CA GLY A 12 2.90 7.05 -11.79
C GLY A 12 2.59 7.57 -13.21
N ASN A 13 2.91 6.79 -14.24
CA ASN A 13 2.67 7.12 -15.66
C ASN A 13 1.37 6.55 -16.23
N SER A 14 0.40 6.23 -15.37
CA SER A 14 -0.88 5.58 -15.69
C SER A 14 -0.78 4.09 -16.07
N ASP A 15 0.41 3.50 -16.10
CA ASP A 15 0.60 2.08 -16.32
C ASP A 15 0.69 1.33 -15.00
N ALA A 16 0.20 0.10 -14.97
CA ALA A 16 0.36 -0.82 -13.85
C ALA A 16 0.99 -2.13 -14.32
N HIS A 17 1.97 -2.59 -13.56
CA HIS A 17 2.58 -3.89 -13.74
C HIS A 17 2.03 -4.84 -12.69
N ILE A 18 1.44 -5.95 -13.12
CA ILE A 18 0.88 -6.99 -12.26
C ILE A 18 1.83 -8.18 -12.31
N ILE A 19 2.46 -8.46 -11.18
CA ILE A 19 3.49 -9.48 -11.04
C ILE A 19 2.89 -10.64 -10.26
N GLN A 20 2.59 -11.74 -10.95
CA GLN A 20 2.22 -12.99 -10.31
C GLN A 20 3.48 -13.70 -9.82
N LEU A 21 3.47 -14.13 -8.57
CA LEU A 21 4.61 -14.75 -7.92
C LEU A 21 4.52 -16.28 -8.01
N ASP A 22 5.65 -16.92 -8.31
CA ASP A 22 5.79 -18.36 -8.15
C ASP A 22 5.82 -18.71 -6.66
N ARG A 23 4.72 -19.26 -6.17
CA ARG A 23 4.54 -19.62 -4.76
C ARG A 23 5.40 -20.80 -4.28
N SER A 24 6.05 -21.51 -5.22
CA SER A 24 6.95 -22.61 -4.86
C SER A 24 8.30 -22.10 -4.32
N ASN A 25 8.77 -20.94 -4.77
CA ASN A 25 10.09 -20.42 -4.43
C ASN A 25 10.15 -18.91 -4.13
N TYR A 26 9.13 -18.14 -4.52
CA TYR A 26 9.07 -16.68 -4.38
C TYR A 26 10.28 -15.94 -4.96
N HIS A 27 10.90 -16.48 -6.03
CA HIS A 27 12.09 -15.89 -6.64
C HIS A 27 11.74 -14.68 -7.51
N ALA A 28 11.97 -13.47 -7.01
CA ALA A 28 11.65 -12.21 -7.70
C ALA A 28 12.76 -11.15 -7.48
N PRO A 29 13.99 -11.38 -7.98
CA PRO A 29 15.17 -10.56 -7.60
C PRO A 29 15.05 -9.10 -8.02
N ASN A 30 14.44 -8.79 -9.16
CA ASN A 30 14.25 -7.41 -9.61
C ASN A 30 13.22 -6.66 -8.73
N LEU A 31 12.14 -7.32 -8.34
CA LEU A 31 11.15 -6.78 -7.41
C LEU A 31 11.79 -6.52 -6.03
N VAL A 32 12.55 -7.46 -5.51
CA VAL A 32 13.31 -7.32 -4.25
C VAL A 32 14.25 -6.11 -4.30
N LYS A 33 14.98 -5.91 -5.40
CA LYS A 33 15.83 -4.73 -5.57
C LYS A 33 15.05 -3.42 -5.50
N ILE A 34 13.87 -3.35 -6.14
CA ILE A 34 13.01 -2.15 -6.09
C ILE A 34 12.52 -1.91 -4.66
N LEU A 35 12.03 -2.94 -3.98
CA LEU A 35 11.47 -2.83 -2.63
C LEU A 35 12.52 -2.41 -1.60
N ALA A 36 13.73 -2.96 -1.67
CA ALA A 36 14.82 -2.68 -0.75
C ALA A 36 15.54 -1.35 -1.01
N ASN A 37 15.38 -0.75 -2.20
CA ASN A 37 16.10 0.48 -2.58
C ASN A 37 15.60 1.68 -1.78
N ASN A 38 16.50 2.40 -1.09
CA ASN A 38 16.20 3.60 -0.33
C ASN A 38 15.90 4.84 -1.20
N ASP A 39 16.40 4.87 -2.42
CA ASP A 39 16.24 6.00 -3.34
C ASP A 39 14.88 5.97 -4.06
N ILE A 40 14.20 4.81 -4.04
CA ILE A 40 12.86 4.64 -4.62
C ILE A 40 11.82 4.75 -3.51
N VAL A 41 10.91 5.72 -3.63
CA VAL A 41 9.75 5.84 -2.75
C VAL A 41 8.73 4.75 -3.10
N LYS A 42 8.24 4.02 -2.10
CA LYS A 42 7.14 3.05 -2.25
C LYS A 42 5.89 3.61 -1.59
N ILE A 43 4.87 3.90 -2.40
CA ILE A 43 3.60 4.45 -1.95
C ILE A 43 2.57 3.33 -1.84
N PHE A 44 2.03 3.15 -0.65
CA PHE A 44 0.97 2.19 -0.33
C PHE A 44 -0.33 2.89 0.05
N HIS A 45 -1.41 2.14 0.04
CA HIS A 45 -2.64 2.50 0.73
C HIS A 45 -3.00 1.42 1.75
N TYR A 46 -2.77 1.69 3.05
CA TYR A 46 -2.93 0.71 4.13
C TYR A 46 -1.97 -0.47 4.01
N GLY A 47 -0.71 -0.18 3.72
CA GLY A 47 0.33 -1.15 3.36
C GLY A 47 0.84 -2.06 4.48
N ARG A 48 0.31 -1.97 5.72
CA ARG A 48 0.74 -2.78 6.86
C ARG A 48 0.76 -4.27 6.54
N ALA A 49 -0.33 -4.80 5.99
CA ALA A 49 -0.45 -6.22 5.64
C ALA A 49 0.45 -6.58 4.45
N ASP A 50 0.49 -5.71 3.42
CA ASP A 50 1.30 -5.93 2.21
C ASP A 50 2.79 -5.99 2.56
N ILE A 51 3.29 -5.05 3.38
CA ILE A 51 4.68 -5.01 3.83
C ILE A 51 5.02 -6.25 4.67
N ALA A 52 4.09 -6.70 5.52
CA ALA A 52 4.27 -7.93 6.29
C ALA A 52 4.35 -9.17 5.38
N HIS A 53 3.52 -9.26 4.33
CA HIS A 53 3.57 -10.34 3.35
C HIS A 53 4.88 -10.30 2.54
N ILE A 54 5.29 -9.12 2.07
CA ILE A 54 6.56 -8.91 1.37
C ILE A 54 7.73 -9.41 2.24
N LYS A 55 7.81 -8.94 3.48
CA LYS A 55 8.88 -9.35 4.42
C LYS A 55 8.86 -10.85 4.68
N TYR A 56 7.68 -11.43 4.85
CA TYR A 56 7.55 -12.86 5.15
C TYR A 56 7.88 -13.75 3.97
N TYR A 57 7.35 -13.46 2.77
CA TYR A 57 7.49 -14.34 1.60
C TYR A 57 8.72 -14.02 0.74
N LEU A 58 9.00 -12.75 0.47
CA LEU A 58 10.15 -12.34 -0.34
C LEU A 58 11.44 -12.17 0.48
N LYS A 59 11.37 -12.30 1.81
CA LYS A 59 12.52 -12.19 2.72
C LYS A 59 13.32 -10.90 2.53
N THR A 60 12.61 -9.80 2.28
CA THR A 60 13.21 -8.48 2.05
C THR A 60 12.52 -7.40 2.87
N GLU A 61 13.29 -6.37 3.22
CA GLU A 61 12.72 -5.14 3.77
C GLU A 61 12.12 -4.28 2.68
N THR A 62 11.06 -3.56 3.01
CA THR A 62 10.53 -2.49 2.17
C THR A 62 11.01 -1.16 2.74
N ASN A 63 11.83 -0.44 1.98
CA ASN A 63 12.42 0.82 2.42
C ASN A 63 11.75 2.03 1.77
N ASN A 64 11.91 3.21 2.38
CA ASN A 64 11.36 4.49 1.90
C ASN A 64 9.85 4.40 1.61
N ILE A 65 9.08 4.05 2.64
CA ILE A 65 7.64 3.82 2.57
C ILE A 65 6.88 5.14 2.75
N GLN A 66 5.82 5.30 1.97
CA GLN A 66 4.75 6.27 2.16
C GLN A 66 3.41 5.52 2.22
N ASP A 67 2.47 6.00 3.04
CA ASP A 67 1.14 5.35 3.17
C ASP A 67 0.03 6.39 3.11
N THR A 68 -0.78 6.32 2.06
CA THR A 68 -1.85 7.29 1.80
C THR A 68 -3.03 7.16 2.77
N LYS A 69 -3.24 6.03 3.43
CA LYS A 69 -4.29 5.90 4.46
C LYS A 69 -3.87 6.57 5.76
N ILE A 70 -2.60 6.41 6.18
CA ILE A 70 -2.05 7.12 7.34
C ILE A 70 -2.07 8.64 7.06
N ALA A 71 -1.59 9.05 5.88
CA ALA A 71 -1.64 10.43 5.44
C ALA A 71 -3.07 10.99 5.48
N SER A 72 -4.05 10.25 4.94
CA SER A 72 -5.45 10.65 4.92
C SER A 72 -6.03 10.83 6.32
N LYS A 73 -5.73 9.93 7.26
CA LYS A 73 -6.21 10.03 8.65
C LYS A 73 -5.67 11.28 9.34
N LEU A 74 -4.42 11.62 9.11
CA LEU A 74 -3.79 12.79 9.69
C LEU A 74 -4.18 14.09 8.98
N ALA A 75 -4.30 14.08 7.65
CA ALA A 75 -4.65 15.25 6.85
C ALA A 75 -6.14 15.61 6.94
N ARG A 76 -7.02 14.59 6.92
CA ARG A 76 -8.48 14.73 6.78
C ARG A 76 -9.20 14.36 8.07
N SER A 77 -8.85 15.00 9.20
CA SER A 77 -9.47 14.76 10.51
C SER A 77 -10.97 15.11 10.59
N TYR A 78 -11.50 15.75 9.55
CA TYR A 78 -12.93 16.06 9.39
C TYR A 78 -13.76 14.93 8.76
N SER A 79 -13.13 13.82 8.36
CA SER A 79 -13.77 12.72 7.65
C SER A 79 -13.41 11.38 8.30
N ASP A 80 -14.38 10.49 8.41
CA ASP A 80 -14.18 9.09 8.85
C ASP A 80 -13.90 8.14 7.68
N SER A 81 -14.00 8.64 6.44
CA SER A 81 -13.82 7.84 5.23
C SER A 81 -12.42 8.00 4.63
N HIS A 82 -11.59 6.97 4.82
CA HIS A 82 -10.20 6.93 4.38
C HIS A 82 -9.92 5.76 3.43
N SER A 83 -10.95 5.25 2.72
CA SER A 83 -10.76 4.19 1.74
C SER A 83 -10.11 4.75 0.46
N LEU A 84 -9.36 3.90 -0.25
CA LEU A 84 -8.75 4.29 -1.53
C LEU A 84 -9.80 4.81 -2.52
N LYS A 85 -10.95 4.14 -2.63
CA LYS A 85 -12.07 4.57 -3.45
C LYS A 85 -12.54 6.00 -3.11
N THR A 86 -12.67 6.32 -1.82
CA THR A 86 -13.05 7.67 -1.36
C THR A 86 -12.02 8.70 -1.80
N LEU A 87 -10.73 8.40 -1.63
CA LEU A 87 -9.65 9.30 -1.99
C LEU A 87 -9.56 9.51 -3.51
N ILE A 88 -9.74 8.45 -4.31
CA ILE A 88 -9.81 8.54 -5.76
C ILE A 88 -10.97 9.45 -6.18
N LYS A 89 -12.16 9.25 -5.58
CA LYS A 89 -13.31 10.10 -5.90
C LYS A 89 -13.08 11.56 -5.53
N GLU A 90 -12.50 11.82 -4.35
CA GLU A 90 -12.28 13.19 -3.84
C GLU A 90 -11.19 13.93 -4.63
N PHE A 91 -10.03 13.30 -4.87
CA PHE A 91 -8.88 13.97 -5.46
C PHE A 91 -8.73 13.82 -6.98
N ILE A 92 -9.33 12.79 -7.56
CA ILE A 92 -9.21 12.46 -8.99
C ILE A 92 -10.55 12.62 -9.71
N ASN A 93 -11.68 12.62 -8.96
CA ASN A 93 -13.06 12.65 -9.47
C ASN A 93 -13.45 11.46 -10.38
N ILE A 94 -12.90 10.28 -10.08
CA ILE A 94 -13.21 9.02 -10.76
C ILE A 94 -13.95 8.10 -9.80
N ASP A 95 -15.00 7.41 -10.31
CA ASP A 95 -15.68 6.34 -9.58
C ASP A 95 -15.05 4.99 -9.95
N VAL A 96 -14.50 4.29 -8.93
CA VAL A 96 -13.95 2.94 -9.09
C VAL A 96 -14.83 1.88 -8.47
N SER A 97 -14.94 0.73 -9.14
CA SER A 97 -15.71 -0.42 -8.66
C SER A 97 -14.98 -1.12 -7.49
N LYS A 98 -15.77 -1.70 -6.56
CA LYS A 98 -15.28 -2.63 -5.53
C LYS A 98 -15.55 -4.10 -5.86
N GLN A 99 -16.01 -4.39 -7.07
CA GLN A 99 -16.59 -5.67 -7.45
C GLN A 99 -15.66 -6.88 -7.21
N PHE A 100 -14.35 -6.70 -7.30
CA PHE A 100 -13.36 -7.77 -7.20
C PHE A 100 -12.57 -7.79 -5.88
N GLN A 101 -12.97 -7.02 -4.89
CA GLN A 101 -12.21 -6.90 -3.60
C GLN A 101 -12.00 -8.24 -2.88
N SER A 102 -12.90 -9.22 -3.07
CA SER A 102 -12.84 -10.56 -2.48
C SER A 102 -12.62 -11.66 -3.53
N SER A 103 -12.13 -11.34 -4.73
CA SER A 103 -11.87 -12.33 -5.77
C SER A 103 -10.63 -13.16 -5.46
N ASP A 104 -10.59 -14.38 -6.01
CA ASP A 104 -9.37 -15.19 -6.03
C ASP A 104 -8.41 -14.64 -7.10
N PHE A 105 -7.22 -14.24 -6.65
CA PHE A 105 -6.13 -13.75 -7.50
C PHE A 105 -4.99 -14.76 -7.66
N GLY A 106 -5.19 -15.99 -7.21
CA GLY A 106 -4.17 -17.06 -7.24
C GLY A 106 -4.08 -17.81 -8.56
N GLY A 107 -5.06 -17.63 -9.46
CA GLY A 107 -5.16 -18.29 -10.76
C GLY A 107 -4.93 -17.34 -11.94
N GLU A 108 -5.47 -17.72 -13.11
CA GLU A 108 -5.47 -16.86 -14.30
C GLU A 108 -6.39 -15.65 -14.08
N LEU A 109 -5.89 -14.45 -14.39
CA LEU A 109 -6.61 -13.21 -14.13
C LEU A 109 -7.44 -12.80 -15.35
N SER A 110 -8.73 -12.54 -15.14
CA SER A 110 -9.59 -11.94 -16.15
C SER A 110 -9.21 -10.48 -16.45
N PRO A 111 -9.55 -9.94 -17.63
CA PRO A 111 -9.33 -8.52 -17.97
C PRO A 111 -9.94 -7.56 -16.93
N SER A 112 -11.08 -7.91 -16.35
CA SER A 112 -11.74 -7.12 -15.31
C SER A 112 -10.98 -7.12 -13.99
N GLN A 113 -10.39 -8.25 -13.59
CA GLN A 113 -9.52 -8.34 -12.43
C GLN A 113 -8.22 -7.58 -12.64
N LEU A 114 -7.60 -7.66 -13.83
CA LEU A 114 -6.42 -6.87 -14.19
C LEU A 114 -6.69 -5.37 -14.07
N LYS A 115 -7.84 -4.91 -14.60
CA LYS A 115 -8.26 -3.50 -14.47
C LYS A 115 -8.48 -3.10 -13.02
N TYR A 116 -9.07 -3.97 -12.20
CA TYR A 116 -9.24 -3.72 -10.78
C TYR A 116 -7.88 -3.57 -10.07
N CYS A 117 -6.95 -4.51 -10.28
CA CYS A 117 -5.60 -4.46 -9.73
C CYS A 117 -4.84 -3.19 -10.15
N ALA A 118 -5.00 -2.74 -11.41
CA ALA A 118 -4.38 -1.51 -11.88
C ALA A 118 -4.90 -0.28 -11.13
N ASN A 119 -6.21 -0.21 -10.88
CA ASN A 119 -6.82 0.92 -10.16
C ASN A 119 -6.30 1.07 -8.72
N ASP A 120 -5.82 0.01 -8.10
CA ASP A 120 -5.28 0.04 -6.73
C ASP A 120 -3.92 0.76 -6.65
N VAL A 121 -3.24 0.97 -7.76
CA VAL A 121 -1.88 1.57 -7.77
C VAL A 121 -1.73 2.82 -8.63
N VAL A 122 -2.42 2.95 -9.76
CA VAL A 122 -2.19 4.03 -10.73
C VAL A 122 -2.50 5.43 -10.18
N TYR A 123 -3.36 5.54 -9.18
CA TYR A 123 -3.78 6.81 -8.59
C TYR A 123 -2.99 7.21 -7.34
N LEU A 124 -2.16 6.32 -6.78
CA LEU A 124 -1.49 6.54 -5.50
C LEU A 124 -0.56 7.75 -5.50
N HIS A 125 0.16 8.00 -6.59
CA HIS A 125 1.07 9.14 -6.71
C HIS A 125 0.32 10.46 -6.57
N LYS A 126 -0.78 10.63 -7.29
CA LYS A 126 -1.58 11.87 -7.24
C LYS A 126 -2.23 12.06 -5.87
N ILE A 127 -2.78 11.00 -5.31
CA ILE A 127 -3.37 11.03 -3.95
C ILE A 127 -2.32 11.40 -2.92
N HIS A 128 -1.13 10.82 -2.97
CA HIS A 128 -0.03 11.15 -2.06
C HIS A 128 0.40 12.61 -2.18
N GLU A 129 0.51 13.14 -3.40
CA GLU A 129 0.83 14.54 -3.64
C GLU A 129 -0.20 15.48 -2.97
N GLU A 130 -1.50 15.25 -3.19
CA GLU A 130 -2.56 16.08 -2.62
C GLU A 130 -2.62 15.98 -1.09
N LEU A 131 -2.50 14.78 -0.53
CA LEU A 131 -2.46 14.60 0.92
C LEU A 131 -1.23 15.24 1.55
N SER A 132 -0.07 15.22 0.89
CA SER A 132 1.15 15.86 1.36
C SER A 132 0.98 17.38 1.47
N LYS A 133 0.30 18.02 0.51
CA LYS A 133 -0.02 19.45 0.58
C LYS A 133 -0.87 19.78 1.81
N ILE A 134 -1.85 18.93 2.12
CA ILE A 134 -2.71 19.11 3.30
C ILE A 134 -1.91 18.90 4.59
N LEU A 135 -1.08 17.85 4.68
CA LEU A 135 -0.23 17.59 5.85
C LEU A 135 0.71 18.77 6.16
N ILE A 136 1.31 19.36 5.14
CA ILE A 136 2.17 20.55 5.28
C ILE A 136 1.34 21.75 5.80
N ARG A 137 0.20 22.03 5.17
CA ARG A 137 -0.70 23.12 5.55
C ARG A 137 -1.17 23.00 7.00
N GLU A 138 -1.54 21.79 7.42
CA GLU A 138 -2.04 21.47 8.76
C GLU A 138 -0.89 21.28 9.79
N LYS A 139 0.38 21.43 9.38
CA LYS A 139 1.57 21.22 10.23
C LYS A 139 1.62 19.82 10.88
N ARG A 140 1.24 18.79 10.12
CA ARG A 140 1.18 17.39 10.58
C ARG A 140 2.17 16.47 9.87
N LEU A 141 3.05 17.01 9.04
CA LEU A 141 4.02 16.24 8.29
C LEU A 141 4.99 15.46 9.20
N ASP A 142 5.43 16.07 10.31
CA ASP A 142 6.33 15.41 11.26
C ASP A 142 5.64 14.24 11.96
N LEU A 143 4.38 14.38 12.38
CA LEU A 143 3.59 13.28 12.93
C LEU A 143 3.42 12.15 11.91
N TYR A 144 3.18 12.48 10.65
CA TYR A 144 3.09 11.49 9.59
C TYR A 144 4.39 10.71 9.42
N ASN A 145 5.53 11.39 9.40
CA ASN A 145 6.84 10.78 9.28
C ASN A 145 7.14 9.83 10.47
N GLU A 146 6.77 10.21 11.69
CA GLU A 146 6.93 9.33 12.87
C GLU A 146 6.01 8.11 12.80
N CYS A 147 4.78 8.25 12.31
CA CYS A 147 3.88 7.12 12.05
C CYS A 147 4.47 6.14 11.03
N LEU A 148 5.14 6.63 9.98
CA LEU A 148 5.80 5.77 8.99
C LEU A 148 6.99 5.00 9.58
N LYS A 149 7.77 5.63 10.47
CA LYS A 149 8.83 4.93 11.21
C LYS A 149 8.24 3.80 12.05
N PHE A 150 7.15 4.07 12.77
CA PHE A 150 6.46 3.09 13.59
C PHE A 150 5.81 1.97 12.76
N LEU A 151 5.39 2.24 11.52
CA LEU A 151 4.80 1.24 10.64
C LEU A 151 5.69 0.00 10.47
N LYS A 152 7.01 0.19 10.36
CA LYS A 152 7.96 -0.94 10.31
C LYS A 152 7.93 -1.78 11.59
N THR A 153 7.95 -1.12 12.75
CA THR A 153 7.82 -1.81 14.05
C THR A 153 6.47 -2.53 14.14
N ARG A 154 5.38 -1.91 13.70
CA ARG A 154 4.06 -2.55 13.69
C ARG A 154 4.03 -3.81 12.82
N VAL A 155 4.68 -3.78 11.66
CA VAL A 155 4.84 -4.96 10.79
C VAL A 155 5.62 -6.08 11.52
N ASP A 156 6.69 -5.76 12.22
CA ASP A 156 7.46 -6.74 12.99
C ASP A 156 6.64 -7.35 14.13
N LEU A 157 5.83 -6.55 14.82
CA LEU A 157 4.89 -7.03 15.82
C LEU A 157 3.85 -8.00 15.22
N ASP A 158 3.33 -7.70 14.01
CA ASP A 158 2.41 -8.61 13.31
C ASP A 158 3.07 -9.94 12.94
N LEU A 159 4.32 -9.90 12.51
CA LEU A 159 5.10 -11.08 12.17
C LEU A 159 5.42 -11.91 13.42
N ALA A 160 5.62 -11.25 14.55
CA ALA A 160 5.80 -11.87 15.85
C ALA A 160 4.49 -12.29 16.55
N LEU A 161 3.34 -12.17 15.85
CA LEU A 161 2.00 -12.59 16.29
C LEU A 161 1.38 -11.71 17.41
N PHE A 162 1.87 -10.52 17.63
CA PHE A 162 1.18 -9.51 18.46
C PHE A 162 0.02 -8.90 17.66
N LYS A 163 -1.18 -9.47 17.82
CA LYS A 163 -2.37 -9.07 17.05
C LYS A 163 -2.96 -7.75 17.51
N ASP A 164 -2.93 -7.52 18.81
CA ASP A 164 -3.56 -6.37 19.43
C ASP A 164 -2.62 -5.15 19.48
N ASP A 165 -3.21 -4.00 19.72
CA ASP A 165 -2.45 -2.80 20.03
C ASP A 165 -1.73 -2.99 21.37
N ILE A 166 -0.40 -2.93 21.36
CA ILE A 166 0.42 -3.14 22.58
C ILE A 166 0.22 -2.03 23.62
N TRP A 167 -0.45 -0.95 23.30
CA TRP A 167 -0.81 0.14 24.21
C TRP A 167 -2.29 0.10 24.61
N SER A 168 -3.10 -0.81 24.06
CA SER A 168 -4.49 -0.95 24.49
C SER A 168 -4.59 -1.63 25.88
N HIS A 169 -5.60 -1.23 26.63
CA HIS A 169 -5.95 -1.85 27.92
C HIS A 169 -6.74 -3.12 27.71
#